data_3c12b7705e1e963866ea2c7d8c2aecde
#
_entry.id   3c12b7705e1e963866ea2c7d8c2aecde
#
_cell.length_a   1.000
_cell.length_b   1.000
_cell.length_c   1.000
_cell.angle_alpha   90.00
_cell.angle_beta   90.00
_cell.angle_gamma   90.00
#
_symmetry.space_group_name_H-M   'P 1'
#
loop_
_entity.id
_entity.type
_entity.pdbx_description
1 polymer ?
#
loop_
_entity_poly.entity_id
_entity_poly.type
_entity_poly.pdbx_seq_one_letter_code
_entity_poly.pdbx_strand_id
1 'polypeptide(L)'
;MAIKVNRNHEIKVRLSDEELQTLNASARECRLSRESYIRMRLKGYIPKPTPSFELIKTLNELRYIGNNINQIAYKLHLTGNFDAELYNEQYNKIIDSIYEIKDILVKPDKEDYGDN
;
A
#
# COMPACT_ATOMS: atom_id res chain seq x y z
N MET A 1 20.33 8.47 8.53
CA MET A 1 20.81 9.44 7.55
C MET A 1 20.34 9.10 6.16
N ALA A 2 19.70 10.04 5.51
CA ALA A 2 19.33 9.85 4.10
C ALA A 2 20.58 9.90 3.24
N ILE A 3 20.79 8.92 2.37
CA ILE A 3 21.87 8.94 1.39
C ILE A 3 21.48 9.96 0.32
N LYS A 4 22.31 10.99 0.16
CA LYS A 4 22.09 12.00 -0.87
C LYS A 4 22.49 11.41 -2.23
N VAL A 5 21.48 11.17 -3.08
CA VAL A 5 21.71 10.69 -4.43
C VAL A 5 22.09 11.88 -5.32
N ASN A 6 23.20 11.76 -6.02
CA ASN A 6 23.67 12.78 -6.94
C ASN A 6 23.10 12.50 -8.34
N ARG A 7 22.14 13.33 -8.79
CA ARG A 7 21.48 13.20 -10.10
C ARG A 7 21.98 14.29 -11.03
N ASN A 8 23.10 14.02 -11.71
CA ASN A 8 23.74 14.98 -12.60
C ASN A 8 23.77 14.55 -14.07
N HIS A 9 23.10 13.47 -14.42
CA HIS A 9 22.96 13.03 -15.80
C HIS A 9 21.57 13.41 -16.33
N GLU A 10 21.54 14.13 -17.43
CA GLU A 10 20.29 14.46 -18.10
C GLU A 10 20.15 13.62 -19.36
N ILE A 11 18.93 13.15 -19.61
CA ILE A 11 18.59 12.47 -20.86
C ILE A 11 17.39 13.16 -21.49
N LYS A 12 17.35 13.18 -22.80
CA LYS A 12 16.24 13.77 -23.54
C LYS A 12 15.49 12.67 -24.29
N VAL A 13 14.19 12.56 -24.03
CA VAL A 13 13.34 11.61 -24.69
C VAL A 13 12.18 12.35 -25.37
N ARG A 14 11.93 12.05 -26.64
CA ARG A 14 10.79 12.60 -27.37
C ARG A 14 9.62 11.62 -27.29
N LEU A 15 8.44 12.14 -26.97
CA LEU A 15 7.22 11.38 -26.84
C LEU A 15 6.17 11.93 -27.81
N SER A 16 5.30 11.06 -28.31
CA SER A 16 4.09 11.48 -29.00
C SER A 16 3.10 12.13 -28.03
N ASP A 17 2.09 12.80 -28.55
CA ASP A 17 1.05 13.40 -27.72
C ASP A 17 0.37 12.36 -26.84
N GLU A 18 0.06 11.20 -27.40
CA GLU A 18 -0.57 10.08 -26.68
C GLU A 18 0.33 9.54 -25.57
N GLU A 19 1.61 9.34 -25.87
CA GLU A 19 2.59 8.87 -24.88
C GLU A 19 2.75 9.85 -23.73
N LEU A 20 2.78 11.14 -24.03
CA LEU A 20 2.89 12.19 -23.00
C LEU A 20 1.63 12.20 -22.12
N GLN A 21 0.44 12.11 -22.70
CA GLN A 21 -0.81 12.06 -21.95
C GLN A 21 -0.83 10.84 -21.01
N THR A 22 -0.40 9.69 -21.50
CA THR A 22 -0.33 8.46 -20.70
C THR A 22 0.62 8.64 -19.51
N LEU A 23 1.80 9.19 -19.76
CA LEU A 23 2.78 9.44 -18.70
C LEU A 23 2.23 10.41 -17.66
N ASN A 24 1.66 11.53 -18.09
CA ASN A 24 1.10 12.53 -17.19
C ASN A 24 -0.05 11.97 -16.34
N ALA A 25 -0.94 11.19 -16.95
CA ALA A 25 -2.05 10.57 -16.26
C ALA A 25 -1.57 9.56 -15.21
N SER A 26 -0.63 8.70 -15.59
CA SER A 26 -0.08 7.68 -14.69
C SER A 26 0.62 8.32 -13.48
N ALA A 27 1.42 9.34 -13.71
CA ALA A 27 2.10 10.05 -12.63
C ALA A 27 1.10 10.72 -11.68
N ARG A 28 0.06 11.35 -12.24
CA ARG A 28 -0.97 12.03 -11.45
C ARG A 28 -1.76 11.05 -10.58
N GLU A 29 -2.15 9.92 -11.13
CA GLU A 29 -2.90 8.90 -10.40
C GLU A 29 -2.11 8.35 -9.22
N CYS A 30 -0.79 8.28 -9.36
CA CYS A 30 0.11 7.82 -8.30
C CYS A 30 0.59 8.95 -7.38
N ARG A 31 0.18 10.18 -7.64
CA ARG A 31 0.63 11.39 -6.93
C ARG A 31 2.15 11.56 -6.93
N LEU A 32 2.75 11.21 -8.06
CA LEU A 32 4.18 11.36 -8.28
C LEU A 32 4.44 12.43 -9.34
N SER A 33 5.62 13.06 -9.27
CA SER A 33 6.10 13.84 -10.39
C SER A 33 6.44 12.93 -11.57
N ARG A 34 6.48 13.46 -12.78
CA ARG A 34 6.89 12.67 -13.95
C ARG A 34 8.23 12.00 -13.74
N GLU A 35 9.17 12.76 -13.23
CA GLU A 35 10.54 12.28 -13.00
C GLU A 35 10.57 11.16 -11.98
N SER A 36 9.84 11.30 -10.88
CA SER A 36 9.73 10.24 -9.85
C SER A 36 9.08 9.00 -10.40
N TYR A 37 8.01 9.15 -11.20
CA TYR A 37 7.33 8.04 -11.83
C TYR A 37 8.27 7.28 -12.78
N ILE A 38 9.00 8.03 -13.63
CA ILE A 38 9.96 7.43 -14.56
C ILE A 38 11.05 6.66 -13.81
N ARG A 39 11.61 7.25 -12.74
CA ARG A 39 12.64 6.56 -11.95
C ARG A 39 12.14 5.28 -11.31
N MET A 40 10.91 5.27 -10.82
CA MET A 40 10.29 4.06 -10.27
C MET A 40 10.20 2.97 -11.34
N ARG A 41 9.74 3.33 -12.55
CA ARG A 41 9.65 2.39 -13.66
C ARG A 41 11.02 1.84 -14.08
N LEU A 42 12.05 2.69 -14.08
CA LEU A 42 13.41 2.26 -14.38
C LEU A 42 13.96 1.27 -13.35
N LYS A 43 13.53 1.39 -12.10
CA LYS A 43 13.91 0.45 -11.03
C LYS A 43 13.11 -0.85 -11.08
N GLY A 44 12.17 -0.99 -12.02
CA GLY A 44 11.35 -2.19 -12.17
C GLY A 44 10.12 -2.22 -11.28
N TYR A 45 9.69 -1.07 -10.76
CA TYR A 45 8.45 -0.95 -10.00
C TYR A 45 7.33 -0.41 -10.86
N ILE A 46 6.12 -0.86 -10.60
CA ILE A 46 4.91 -0.32 -11.22
C ILE A 46 4.12 0.38 -10.10
N PRO A 47 4.23 1.73 -9.98
CA PRO A 47 3.49 2.46 -8.97
C PRO A 47 1.99 2.28 -9.15
N LYS A 48 1.27 2.16 -8.04
CA LYS A 48 -0.19 2.03 -8.05
C LYS A 48 -0.85 3.40 -7.88
N PRO A 49 -2.04 3.59 -8.47
CA PRO A 49 -2.84 4.75 -8.16
C PRO A 49 -3.05 4.88 -6.66
N THR A 50 -3.03 6.11 -6.15
CA THR A 50 -3.26 6.36 -4.73
C THR A 50 -4.68 5.94 -4.37
N PRO A 51 -4.88 5.08 -3.35
CA PRO A 51 -6.21 4.69 -2.92
C PRO A 51 -7.03 5.90 -2.46
N SER A 52 -8.36 5.79 -2.60
CA SER A 52 -9.24 6.86 -2.14
C SER A 52 -9.14 7.05 -0.62
N PHE A 53 -9.37 8.27 -0.18
CA PHE A 53 -9.38 8.59 1.24
C PHE A 53 -10.45 7.76 1.97
N GLU A 54 -11.62 7.58 1.35
CA GLU A 54 -12.72 6.81 1.91
C GLU A 54 -12.34 5.34 2.14
N LEU A 55 -11.61 4.75 1.21
CA LEU A 55 -11.17 3.35 1.34
C LEU A 55 -10.19 3.20 2.51
N ILE A 56 -9.20 4.07 2.60
CA ILE A 56 -8.24 4.05 3.71
C ILE A 56 -8.94 4.30 5.04
N LYS A 57 -9.88 5.24 5.08
CA LYS A 57 -10.69 5.52 6.26
C LYS A 57 -11.48 4.28 6.70
N THR A 58 -12.11 3.59 5.75
CA THR A 58 -12.87 2.36 6.02
C THR A 58 -11.97 1.27 6.62
N LEU A 59 -10.78 1.06 6.07
CA LEU A 59 -9.83 0.09 6.61
C LEU A 59 -9.41 0.45 8.05
N ASN A 60 -9.20 1.73 8.31
CA ASN A 60 -8.88 2.19 9.66
C ASN A 60 -10.04 1.98 10.64
N GLU A 61 -11.28 2.22 10.19
CA GLU A 61 -12.48 1.96 10.99
C GLU A 61 -12.63 0.48 11.30
N LEU A 62 -12.38 -0.41 10.34
CA LEU A 62 -12.38 -1.85 10.57
C LEU A 62 -11.36 -2.25 11.63
N ARG A 63 -10.19 -1.62 11.62
CA ARG A 63 -9.17 -1.87 12.64
C ARG A 63 -9.64 -1.41 14.02
N TYR A 64 -10.31 -0.26 14.12
CA TYR A 64 -10.87 0.22 15.38
C TYR A 64 -11.94 -0.71 15.91
N ILE A 65 -12.82 -1.20 15.04
CA ILE A 65 -13.85 -2.19 15.41
C ILE A 65 -13.18 -3.46 15.94
N GLY A 66 -12.15 -3.95 15.26
CA GLY A 66 -11.39 -5.11 15.73
C GLY A 66 -10.80 -4.88 17.13
N ASN A 67 -10.22 -3.70 17.37
CA ASN A 67 -9.67 -3.36 18.68
C ASN A 67 -10.76 -3.32 19.76
N ASN A 68 -11.95 -2.80 19.44
CA ASN A 68 -13.09 -2.77 20.36
C ASN A 68 -13.58 -4.16 20.69
N ILE A 69 -13.66 -5.04 19.69
CA ILE A 69 -14.00 -6.46 19.90
C ILE A 69 -12.97 -7.11 20.82
N ASN A 70 -11.69 -6.80 20.64
CA ASN A 70 -10.64 -7.32 21.50
C ASN A 70 -10.83 -6.89 22.96
N GLN A 71 -11.25 -5.63 23.20
CA GLN A 71 -11.54 -5.16 24.54
C GLN A 71 -12.72 -5.88 25.18
N ILE A 72 -13.77 -6.14 24.42
CA ILE A 72 -14.92 -6.91 24.87
C ILE A 72 -14.50 -8.34 25.24
N ALA A 73 -13.71 -8.96 24.39
CA ALA A 73 -13.20 -10.31 24.61
C ALA A 73 -12.33 -10.39 25.87
N TYR A 74 -11.49 -9.37 26.10
CA TYR A 74 -10.67 -9.30 27.30
C TYR A 74 -11.53 -9.31 28.58
N LYS A 75 -12.62 -8.52 28.58
CA LYS A 75 -13.55 -8.48 29.71
C LYS A 75 -14.23 -9.83 29.93
N LEU A 76 -14.62 -10.50 28.83
CA LEU A 76 -15.22 -11.85 28.91
C LEU A 76 -14.22 -12.89 29.44
N HIS A 77 -12.96 -12.77 29.05
CA HIS A 77 -11.89 -13.64 29.53
C HIS A 77 -11.76 -13.58 31.06
N LEU A 78 -11.95 -12.40 31.67
CA LEU A 78 -11.90 -12.22 33.11
C LEU A 78 -13.00 -12.98 33.85
N THR A 79 -14.09 -13.37 33.16
CA THR A 79 -15.18 -14.17 33.76
C THR A 79 -14.90 -15.69 33.75
N GLY A 80 -13.84 -16.12 33.08
CA GLY A 80 -13.46 -17.53 33.04
C GLY A 80 -14.21 -18.40 32.02
N ASN A 81 -15.17 -17.85 31.28
CA ASN A 81 -16.01 -18.58 30.31
C ASN A 81 -15.68 -18.21 28.87
N PHE A 82 -14.40 -18.07 28.55
CA PHE A 82 -13.99 -17.55 27.27
C PHE A 82 -12.76 -18.29 26.73
N ASP A 83 -12.87 -18.81 25.51
CA ASP A 83 -11.72 -19.42 24.83
C ASP A 83 -10.82 -18.32 24.26
N ALA A 84 -9.88 -17.86 25.06
CA ALA A 84 -8.97 -16.79 24.71
C ALA A 84 -8.02 -17.17 23.57
N GLU A 85 -7.61 -18.43 23.52
CA GLU A 85 -6.67 -18.91 22.48
C GLU A 85 -7.32 -18.88 21.10
N LEU A 86 -8.52 -19.42 20.96
CA LEU A 86 -9.27 -19.39 19.72
C LEU A 86 -9.57 -17.96 19.28
N TYR A 87 -9.98 -17.12 20.22
CA TYR A 87 -10.28 -15.72 19.93
C TYR A 87 -9.05 -14.98 19.42
N ASN A 88 -7.91 -15.12 20.10
CA ASN A 88 -6.67 -14.44 19.69
C ASN A 88 -6.23 -14.87 18.30
N GLU A 89 -6.37 -16.14 17.97
CA GLU A 89 -6.06 -16.66 16.64
C GLU A 89 -6.93 -15.98 15.57
N GLN A 90 -8.24 -15.88 15.80
CA GLN A 90 -9.17 -15.26 14.85
C GLN A 90 -8.94 -13.75 14.74
N TYR A 91 -8.73 -13.10 15.86
CA TYR A 91 -8.43 -11.66 15.89
C TYR A 91 -7.17 -11.34 15.09
N ASN A 92 -6.10 -12.08 15.29
CA ASN A 92 -4.85 -11.88 14.57
C ASN A 92 -5.02 -12.09 13.06
N LYS A 93 -5.82 -13.08 12.65
CA LYS A 93 -6.11 -13.29 11.22
C LYS A 93 -6.81 -12.10 10.59
N ILE A 94 -7.76 -11.49 11.29
CA ILE A 94 -8.50 -10.32 10.79
C ILE A 94 -7.53 -9.13 10.66
N ILE A 95 -6.74 -8.87 11.68
CA ILE A 95 -5.80 -7.73 11.68
C ILE A 95 -4.75 -7.91 10.59
N ASP A 96 -4.18 -9.10 10.45
CA ASP A 96 -3.19 -9.38 9.41
C ASP A 96 -3.80 -9.19 8.01
N SER A 97 -5.05 -9.61 7.81
CA SER A 97 -5.75 -9.42 6.54
C SER A 97 -5.94 -7.94 6.21
N ILE A 98 -6.27 -7.10 7.21
CA ILE A 98 -6.41 -5.65 7.01
C ILE A 98 -5.08 -5.04 6.58
N TYR A 99 -3.98 -5.42 7.23
CA TYR A 99 -2.65 -4.93 6.86
C TYR A 99 -2.22 -5.40 5.47
N GLU A 100 -2.53 -6.65 5.11
CA GLU A 100 -2.26 -7.16 3.76
C GLU A 100 -3.00 -6.38 2.69
N ILE A 101 -4.28 -6.08 2.92
CA ILE A 101 -5.08 -5.28 1.99
C ILE A 101 -4.47 -3.89 1.84
N LYS A 102 -4.06 -3.25 2.93
CA LYS A 102 -3.41 -1.93 2.87
C LYS A 102 -2.11 -2.00 2.08
N ASP A 103 -1.29 -3.02 2.29
CA ASP A 103 -0.04 -3.22 1.56
C ASP A 103 -0.29 -3.38 0.05
N ILE A 104 -1.26 -4.21 -0.33
CA ILE A 104 -1.61 -4.42 -1.75
C ILE A 104 -2.03 -3.10 -2.41
N LEU A 105 -2.73 -2.24 -1.67
CA LEU A 105 -3.23 -0.97 -2.21
C LEU A 105 -2.16 0.10 -2.36
N VAL A 106 -1.10 0.07 -1.55
CA VAL A 106 -0.13 1.17 -1.52
C VAL A 106 1.24 0.81 -2.07
N LYS A 107 1.67 -0.45 -1.98
CA LYS A 107 2.99 -0.86 -2.48
C LYS A 107 2.99 -0.95 -4.00
N PRO A 108 4.02 -0.42 -4.67
CA PRO A 108 4.16 -0.63 -6.11
C PRO A 108 4.47 -2.08 -6.42
N ASP A 109 3.95 -2.58 -7.54
CA ASP A 109 4.31 -3.90 -8.04
C ASP A 109 5.69 -3.86 -8.68
N LYS A 110 6.41 -4.97 -8.62
CA LYS A 110 7.63 -5.17 -9.41
C LYS A 110 7.26 -5.70 -10.77
N GLU A 111 7.89 -5.13 -11.79
CA GLU A 111 7.76 -5.66 -13.13
C GLU A 111 8.51 -6.98 -13.20
N ASP A 112 7.80 -8.03 -13.65
CA ASP A 112 8.40 -9.34 -13.83
C ASP A 112 8.98 -9.39 -15.25
N TYR A 113 10.30 -9.21 -15.32
CA TYR A 113 11.02 -9.50 -16.56
C TYR A 113 11.21 -11.01 -16.59
N GLY A 114 10.24 -11.71 -17.22
CA GLY A 114 10.32 -13.17 -17.29
C GLY A 114 11.69 -13.66 -17.70
N ASP A 115 12.13 -14.71 -17.06
CA ASP A 115 13.38 -15.37 -17.40
C ASP A 115 13.32 -15.87 -18.85
N ASN A 116 14.10 -15.25 -19.68
CA ASN A 116 14.32 -15.73 -21.04
C ASN A 116 15.53 -16.65 -21.05
#